data_b4fa05f1b7a62f4e33be57c8846243df
#
_entry.id   b4fa05f1b7a62f4e33be57c8846243df
#
_cell.length_a   1.000
_cell.length_b   1.000
_cell.length_c   1.000
_cell.angle_alpha   90.00
_cell.angle_beta   90.00
_cell.angle_gamma   90.00
#
_symmetry.space_group_name_H-M   'P 1'
#
loop_
_entity.id
_entity.type
_entity.pdbx_description
1 polymer ?
#
loop_
_entity_poly.entity_id
_entity_poly.type
_entity_poly.pdbx_seq_one_letter_code
_entity_poly.pdbx_strand_id
1 'polypeptide(L)'
;KEMAKKIVKNVEFHLLREKGVIRYDNDVYYNKGFGEAEWCMGLPWLAIIHKQLGNTGKYANYMRKTVEAMNDKGELPELYFANSNIHNENSPLGWGQSLFLVASEQ
;
A
#
# COMPACT_ATOMS: atom_id res chain seq x y z
N LYS A 1 12.87 -12.41 -12.88
CA LYS A 1 11.61 -11.73 -13.15
C LYS A 1 10.38 -12.61 -12.92
N GLU A 2 10.48 -13.90 -13.27
CA GLU A 2 9.34 -14.81 -13.07
C GLU A 2 9.01 -14.97 -11.59
N MET A 3 10.03 -15.08 -10.73
CA MET A 3 9.80 -15.16 -9.29
C MET A 3 9.15 -13.87 -8.77
N ALA A 4 9.62 -12.71 -9.21
CA ALA A 4 9.05 -11.43 -8.80
C ALA A 4 7.59 -11.32 -9.21
N LYS A 5 7.25 -11.75 -10.43
CA LYS A 5 5.88 -11.75 -10.93
C LYS A 5 4.97 -12.62 -10.07
N LYS A 6 5.46 -13.80 -9.67
CA LYS A 6 4.67 -14.71 -8.82
C LYS A 6 4.43 -14.12 -7.44
N ILE A 7 5.45 -13.51 -6.85
CA ILE A 7 5.32 -12.88 -5.54
C ILE A 7 4.30 -11.75 -5.59
N VAL A 8 4.39 -10.89 -6.61
CA VAL A 8 3.46 -9.77 -6.77
C VAL A 8 2.03 -10.27 -6.93
N LYS A 9 1.81 -11.29 -7.75
CA LYS A 9 0.47 -11.87 -7.93
C LYS A 9 -0.08 -12.42 -6.63
N ASN A 10 0.76 -13.08 -5.83
CA ASN A 10 0.33 -13.60 -4.54
C ASN A 10 -0.05 -12.47 -3.58
N VAL A 11 0.75 -11.41 -3.52
CA VAL A 11 0.44 -10.25 -2.70
C VAL A 11 -0.88 -9.62 -3.13
N GLU A 12 -1.06 -9.42 -4.42
CA GLU A 12 -2.28 -8.80 -4.94
C GLU A 12 -3.51 -9.66 -4.69
N PHE A 13 -3.37 -10.97 -4.81
CA PHE A 13 -4.50 -11.86 -4.61
C PHE A 13 -4.88 -12.03 -3.15
N HIS A 14 -3.88 -12.19 -2.26
CA HIS A 14 -4.13 -12.56 -0.87
C HIS A 14 -4.09 -11.39 0.11
N LEU A 15 -3.27 -10.37 -0.14
CA LEU A 15 -2.94 -9.37 0.87
C LEU A 15 -3.39 -7.96 0.50
N LEU A 16 -3.65 -7.69 -0.78
CA LEU A 16 -4.04 -6.34 -1.21
C LEU A 16 -5.44 -6.01 -0.72
N ARG A 17 -5.59 -4.82 -0.16
CA ARG A 17 -6.88 -4.25 0.25
C ARG A 17 -7.05 -2.88 -0.39
N GLU A 18 -8.16 -2.23 -0.11
CA GLU A 18 -8.49 -0.97 -0.78
C GLU A 18 -7.48 0.15 -0.50
N LYS A 19 -7.04 0.27 0.74
CA LYS A 19 -6.17 1.39 1.16
C LYS A 19 -4.74 0.98 1.46
N GLY A 20 -4.41 -0.28 1.27
CA GLY A 20 -3.07 -0.75 1.56
C GLY A 20 -2.95 -2.25 1.42
N VAL A 21 -1.92 -2.80 2.03
CA VAL A 21 -1.62 -4.23 1.96
C VAL A 21 -1.55 -4.75 3.39
N ILE A 22 -2.27 -5.82 3.69
CA ILE A 22 -2.16 -6.45 5.01
C ILE A 22 -0.82 -7.20 5.06
N ARG A 23 -0.25 -7.34 6.26
CA ARG A 23 1.06 -7.98 6.40
C ARG A 23 0.95 -9.50 6.22
N TYR A 24 -0.09 -10.11 6.79
CA TYR A 24 -0.37 -11.54 6.68
C TYR A 24 -1.77 -11.82 7.21
N ASP A 25 -2.32 -12.96 6.84
CA ASP A 25 -3.66 -13.35 7.31
C ASP A 25 -3.69 -13.43 8.84
N ASN A 26 -4.77 -12.91 9.42
CA ASN A 26 -5.00 -12.92 10.86
C ASN A 26 -3.97 -12.09 11.64
N ASP A 27 -3.41 -11.06 11.01
CA ASP A 27 -2.53 -10.11 11.69
C ASP A 27 -3.34 -9.37 12.77
N VAL A 28 -2.96 -9.53 14.02
CA VAL A 28 -3.68 -8.92 15.15
C VAL A 28 -3.24 -7.49 15.43
N TYR A 29 -2.14 -7.05 14.83
CA TYR A 29 -1.61 -5.71 15.08
C TYR A 29 -2.53 -4.66 14.46
N TYR A 30 -3.04 -3.78 15.30
CA TYR A 30 -4.05 -2.77 14.91
C TYR A 30 -5.35 -3.38 14.36
N ASN A 31 -5.60 -4.66 14.66
CA ASN A 31 -6.89 -5.26 14.34
C ASN A 31 -7.87 -4.88 15.45
N LYS A 32 -8.87 -4.08 15.10
CA LYS A 32 -9.87 -3.59 16.05
C LYS A 32 -11.19 -4.37 15.98
N GLY A 33 -11.11 -5.64 15.55
CA GLY A 33 -12.28 -6.49 15.42
C GLY A 33 -12.96 -6.40 14.07
N PHE A 34 -12.41 -5.62 13.13
CA PHE A 34 -12.96 -5.43 11.79
C PHE A 34 -12.11 -6.06 10.70
N GLY A 35 -10.99 -6.68 11.07
CA GLY A 35 -10.06 -7.28 10.14
C GLY A 35 -8.67 -6.70 10.26
N GLU A 36 -7.76 -7.21 9.42
CA GLU A 36 -6.37 -6.83 9.44
C GLU A 36 -6.18 -5.39 8.97
N ALA A 37 -5.29 -4.66 9.63
CA ALA A 37 -4.94 -3.30 9.23
C ALA A 37 -4.35 -3.27 7.82
N GLU A 38 -4.66 -2.22 7.08
CA GLU A 38 -4.23 -2.04 5.68
C GLU A 38 -3.06 -1.07 5.67
N TRP A 39 -1.86 -1.58 5.40
CA TRP A 39 -0.63 -0.81 5.49
C TRP A 39 -0.40 -0.05 4.20
N CYS A 40 -0.39 1.27 4.30
CA CYS A 40 -0.38 2.14 3.13
C CYS A 40 0.92 2.06 2.32
N MET A 41 2.05 1.78 2.96
CA MET A 41 3.34 1.72 2.26
C MET A 41 3.38 0.66 1.17
N GLY A 42 2.50 -0.34 1.23
CA GLY A 42 2.41 -1.36 0.19
C GLY A 42 2.00 -0.81 -1.16
N LEU A 43 1.24 0.28 -1.19
CA LEU A 43 0.75 0.85 -2.45
C LEU A 43 1.88 1.43 -3.30
N PRO A 44 2.72 2.37 -2.80
CA PRO A 44 3.84 2.85 -3.61
C PRO A 44 4.86 1.77 -3.89
N TRP A 45 5.02 0.81 -2.98
CA TRP A 45 5.92 -0.32 -3.21
C TRP A 45 5.47 -1.14 -4.43
N LEU A 46 4.17 -1.47 -4.50
CA LEU A 46 3.62 -2.17 -5.67
C LEU A 46 3.77 -1.35 -6.95
N ALA A 47 3.60 -0.02 -6.85
CA ALA A 47 3.80 0.85 -8.00
C ALA A 47 5.22 0.73 -8.56
N ILE A 48 6.23 0.79 -7.69
CA ILE A 48 7.64 0.65 -8.09
C ILE A 48 7.87 -0.67 -8.81
N ILE A 49 7.38 -1.76 -8.23
CA ILE A 49 7.58 -3.10 -8.79
C ILE A 49 6.94 -3.20 -10.17
N HIS A 50 5.70 -2.73 -10.33
CA HIS A 50 5.03 -2.81 -11.63
C HIS A 50 5.71 -1.95 -12.67
N LYS A 51 6.26 -0.80 -12.27
CA LYS A 51 7.04 0.01 -13.21
C LYS A 51 8.25 -0.76 -13.72
N GLN A 52 8.96 -1.44 -12.81
CA GLN A 52 10.12 -2.25 -13.18
C GLN A 52 9.75 -3.44 -14.05
N LEU A 53 8.56 -3.98 -13.90
CA LEU A 53 8.06 -5.08 -14.72
C LEU A 53 7.46 -4.62 -16.05
N GLY A 54 7.39 -3.32 -16.29
CA GLY A 54 6.83 -2.78 -17.53
C GLY A 54 5.32 -2.66 -17.53
N ASN A 55 4.66 -2.82 -16.38
CA ASN A 55 3.21 -2.73 -16.25
C ASN A 55 2.79 -1.31 -15.94
N THR A 56 2.82 -0.43 -16.95
CA THR A 56 2.58 1.00 -16.75
C THR A 56 1.16 1.31 -16.27
N GLY A 57 0.17 0.54 -16.71
CA GLY A 57 -1.22 0.72 -16.25
C GLY A 57 -1.37 0.43 -14.77
N LYS A 58 -0.78 -0.66 -14.29
CA LYS A 58 -0.80 -1.00 -12.88
C LYS A 58 0.01 0.00 -12.04
N TYR A 59 1.16 0.45 -12.56
CA TYR A 59 1.92 1.51 -11.90
C TYR A 59 1.04 2.74 -11.65
N ALA A 60 0.37 3.23 -12.70
CA ALA A 60 -0.48 4.40 -12.58
C ALA A 60 -1.63 4.16 -11.60
N ASN A 61 -2.21 2.96 -11.61
CA ASN A 61 -3.30 2.62 -10.68
C ASN A 61 -2.83 2.65 -9.22
N TYR A 62 -1.66 2.09 -8.93
CA TYR A 62 -1.15 2.10 -7.56
C TYR A 62 -0.71 3.48 -7.11
N MET A 63 -0.19 4.31 -8.03
CA MET A 63 0.10 5.70 -7.71
C MET A 63 -1.16 6.47 -7.36
N ARG A 64 -2.24 6.27 -8.11
CA ARG A 64 -3.53 6.88 -7.82
C ARG A 64 -4.06 6.43 -6.45
N LYS A 65 -4.00 5.13 -6.17
CA LYS A 65 -4.42 4.59 -4.86
C LYS A 65 -3.61 5.19 -3.72
N THR A 66 -2.31 5.38 -3.92
CA THR A 66 -1.44 5.98 -2.92
C THR A 66 -1.89 7.40 -2.60
N VAL A 67 -2.13 8.20 -3.64
CA VAL A 67 -2.59 9.58 -3.44
C VAL A 67 -3.95 9.62 -2.75
N GLU A 68 -4.85 8.72 -3.14
CA GLU A 68 -6.18 8.64 -2.52
C GLU A 68 -6.12 8.25 -1.04
N ALA A 69 -5.07 7.54 -0.63
CA ALA A 69 -4.90 7.14 0.76
C ALA A 69 -4.28 8.25 1.62
N MET A 70 -3.78 9.32 1.01
CA MET A 70 -3.20 10.43 1.75
C MET A 70 -4.27 11.23 2.49
N ASN A 71 -3.84 11.87 3.59
CA ASN A 71 -4.71 12.77 4.33
C ASN A 71 -4.80 14.14 3.65
N ASP A 72 -5.53 15.09 4.28
CA ASP A 72 -5.74 16.44 3.72
C ASP A 72 -4.45 17.22 3.52
N LYS A 73 -3.39 16.85 4.23
CA LYS A 73 -2.09 17.52 4.14
C LYS A 73 -1.17 16.88 3.10
N GLY A 74 -1.66 15.88 2.36
CA GLY A 74 -0.84 15.16 1.39
C GLY A 74 0.13 14.18 2.04
N GLU A 75 -0.14 13.74 3.26
CA GLU A 75 0.70 12.81 3.99
C GLU A 75 0.12 11.41 3.92
N LEU A 76 0.99 10.41 3.68
CA LEU A 76 0.56 9.02 3.65
C LEU A 76 0.60 8.45 5.07
N PRO A 77 -0.55 8.03 5.62
CA PRO A 77 -0.56 7.40 6.95
C PRO A 77 0.19 6.07 6.96
N GLU A 78 0.52 5.60 8.15
CA GLU A 78 1.09 4.27 8.29
C GLU A 78 0.10 3.22 7.82
N LEU A 79 -1.11 3.27 8.34
CA LEU A 79 -2.13 2.27 8.02
C LEU A 79 -3.53 2.83 8.20
N TYR A 80 -4.49 2.17 7.57
CA TYR A 80 -5.91 2.35 7.84
C TYR A 80 -6.44 1.14 8.58
N PHE A 81 -7.38 1.36 9.50
CA PHE A 81 -8.11 0.25 10.09
C PHE A 81 -8.98 -0.38 9.01
N ALA A 82 -9.12 -1.71 9.07
CA ALA A 82 -9.77 -2.48 8.01
C ALA A 82 -11.14 -1.92 7.63
N ASN A 83 -11.40 -1.86 6.35
CA ASN A 83 -12.69 -1.47 5.79
C ASN A 83 -13.18 -0.11 6.28
N SER A 84 -12.26 0.82 6.55
CA SER A 84 -12.63 2.13 7.08
C SER A 84 -11.85 3.24 6.39
N ASN A 85 -12.25 4.48 6.69
CA ASN A 85 -11.52 5.69 6.30
C ASN A 85 -10.75 6.26 7.49
N ILE A 86 -10.54 5.45 8.53
CA ILE A 86 -9.88 5.88 9.76
C ILE A 86 -8.46 5.33 9.77
N HIS A 87 -7.46 6.22 9.75
CA HIS A 87 -6.07 5.82 9.84
C HIS A 87 -5.56 6.01 11.28
N ASN A 88 -4.41 5.38 11.57
CA ASN A 88 -3.80 5.54 12.89
C ASN A 88 -3.11 6.90 13.00
N GLU A 89 -2.52 7.17 14.17
CA GLU A 89 -1.91 8.47 14.48
C GLU A 89 -0.55 8.70 13.81
N ASN A 90 0.06 7.65 13.23
CA ASN A 90 1.38 7.76 12.61
C ASN A 90 1.24 8.25 11.17
N SER A 91 1.26 9.57 11.01
CA SER A 91 1.12 10.20 9.70
C SER A 91 1.95 11.49 9.65
N PRO A 92 2.88 11.60 8.71
CA PRO A 92 3.25 10.56 7.75
C PRO A 92 4.17 9.51 8.37
N LEU A 93 4.12 8.28 7.84
CA LEU A 93 5.14 7.31 8.16
C LEU A 93 6.30 7.50 7.19
N GLY A 94 7.52 7.61 7.71
CA GLY A 94 8.69 7.90 6.89
C GLY A 94 8.89 6.93 5.74
N TRP A 95 8.70 5.63 5.98
CA TRP A 95 8.83 4.62 4.93
C TRP A 95 7.82 4.81 3.80
N GLY A 96 6.56 5.04 4.15
CA GLY A 96 5.52 5.24 3.13
C GLY A 96 5.78 6.49 2.31
N GLN A 97 6.15 7.57 2.96
CA GLN A 97 6.42 8.84 2.30
C GLN A 97 7.64 8.72 1.39
N SER A 98 8.70 8.07 1.86
CA SER A 98 9.92 7.85 1.07
C SER A 98 9.63 6.97 -0.14
N LEU A 99 8.86 5.89 0.04
CA LEU A 99 8.50 5.01 -1.08
C LEU A 99 7.66 5.73 -2.11
N PHE A 100 6.77 6.60 -1.68
CA PHE A 100 5.98 7.41 -2.63
C PHE A 100 6.89 8.31 -3.47
N LEU A 101 7.86 8.97 -2.83
CA LEU A 101 8.81 9.82 -3.56
C LEU A 101 9.63 9.00 -4.57
N VAL A 102 10.12 7.84 -4.17
CA VAL A 102 10.84 6.95 -5.09
C VAL A 102 9.95 6.52 -6.24
N ALA A 103 8.71 6.12 -5.95
CA ALA A 103 7.76 5.70 -6.97
C ALA A 103 7.47 6.82 -7.97
N SER A 104 7.34 8.07 -7.50
CA SER A 104 7.03 9.19 -8.37
C SER A 104 8.19 9.58 -9.28
N GLU A 105 9.40 9.13 -9.00
CA GLU A 105 10.57 9.35 -9.84
C GLU A 105 10.75 8.29 -10.94
N GLN A 106 9.94 7.26 -10.94
CA GLN A 106 10.02 6.20 -11.96
C GLN A 106 9.52 6.67 -13.37
#